data_9d4daa2731f9d44da4e9b615ed958ba6
#
_entry.id   9d4daa2731f9d44da4e9b615ed958ba6
#
_cell.length_a   1.000
_cell.length_b   1.000
_cell.length_c   1.000
_cell.angle_alpha   90.00
_cell.angle_beta   90.00
_cell.angle_gamma   90.00
#
_symmetry.space_group_name_H-M   'P 1'
#
loop_
_entity.id
_entity.type
_entity.pdbx_description
1 polymer ?
#
loop_
_entity_poly.entity_id
_entity_poly.type
_entity_poly.pdbx_seq_one_letter_code
_entity_poly.pdbx_strand_id
1 'polypeptide(L)'
;MKKLGCLLLALAVGVSGILSGVTAQAAERNGESEKYVVVLDPGHGGAEGGAIAIHNGKTYREEEINWKIANYTMQALSASPNIEVHLTKKKNQTLGLTERVKIAKNYGADLLVSQHIDDADSSAARGASVLLSRGTYRPALAAKEKIFANYVLEELNKLGLSRRGLVYRMSENGSKYPNGKARDYYGIVAQSVEQNIPGVIVEHAFVSSPYDAVNFLSTNAKLKKIGEADARAIIRYCRQLPAKQPSSEKPVTPDLFTGWKQKNGYYYYYIDYKLQKNKLLQLENGIYYVNETGRRQYGWQTVGKREYYFQKNGTARQGWLKISGKWYYFHKKYAYMYKDRTVVTSTGKKYTFDSRGVCTNRI
;
A
#
# COMPACT_ATOMS: atom_id res chain seq x y z
N MET A 1 39.36 -84.76 0.75
CA MET A 1 38.76 -85.49 -0.39
C MET A 1 38.12 -84.45 -1.31
N LYS A 2 38.72 -84.18 -2.46
CA LYS A 2 38.30 -84.47 -3.82
C LYS A 2 36.86 -83.87 -4.05
N LYS A 3 36.54 -83.03 -5.03
CA LYS A 3 36.97 -82.92 -6.44
C LYS A 3 36.37 -81.60 -7.01
N LEU A 4 37.06 -80.92 -7.89
CA LEU A 4 36.85 -80.76 -9.34
C LEU A 4 35.53 -80.05 -9.69
N GLY A 5 35.49 -78.95 -10.31
CA GLY A 5 36.09 -78.49 -11.56
C GLY A 5 35.02 -78.49 -12.65
N CYS A 6 34.71 -77.34 -13.16
CA CYS A 6 34.50 -77.23 -14.62
C CYS A 6 34.44 -75.77 -15.08
N LEU A 7 35.30 -75.46 -15.97
CA LEU A 7 35.45 -74.25 -16.77
C LEU A 7 34.44 -74.29 -17.93
N LEU A 8 33.70 -73.26 -18.15
CA LEU A 8 33.00 -73.02 -19.42
C LEU A 8 33.16 -71.58 -19.88
N LEU A 9 33.94 -71.49 -20.93
CA LEU A 9 34.19 -70.29 -21.73
C LEU A 9 32.93 -70.03 -22.58
N ALA A 10 32.39 -68.83 -22.55
CA ALA A 10 31.45 -68.38 -23.56
C ALA A 10 31.87 -66.98 -24.04
N LEU A 11 32.17 -66.94 -25.31
CA LEU A 11 32.44 -65.72 -26.09
C LEU A 11 31.21 -64.78 -26.03
N ALA A 12 31.40 -63.54 -25.68
CA ALA A 12 30.42 -62.48 -25.90
C ALA A 12 30.93 -61.53 -26.96
N VAL A 13 30.14 -61.44 -28.00
CA VAL A 13 30.30 -60.51 -29.12
C VAL A 13 30.01 -59.09 -28.63
N GLY A 14 30.95 -58.16 -28.85
CA GLY A 14 30.78 -56.77 -28.50
C GLY A 14 29.80 -56.07 -29.45
N VAL A 15 28.85 -55.38 -28.84
CA VAL A 15 28.10 -54.29 -29.49
C VAL A 15 28.44 -53.02 -28.77
N SER A 16 29.23 -52.19 -29.42
CA SER A 16 29.59 -50.85 -28.98
C SER A 16 28.37 -49.90 -29.15
N GLY A 17 27.57 -49.79 -28.10
CA GLY A 17 26.54 -48.74 -28.01
C GLY A 17 27.17 -47.50 -27.36
N ILE A 18 27.37 -46.45 -28.13
CA ILE A 18 27.75 -45.10 -27.62
C ILE A 18 26.51 -44.57 -26.86
N LEU A 19 26.44 -44.74 -25.55
CA LEU A 19 25.56 -43.96 -24.71
C LEU A 19 26.20 -42.59 -24.48
N SER A 20 25.73 -41.61 -25.26
CA SER A 20 25.97 -40.21 -24.95
C SER A 20 25.33 -39.92 -23.59
N GLY A 21 26.12 -39.88 -22.55
CA GLY A 21 25.70 -39.46 -21.22
C GLY A 21 25.31 -38.00 -21.26
N VAL A 22 24.00 -37.74 -21.33
CA VAL A 22 23.45 -36.44 -20.94
C VAL A 22 23.54 -36.38 -19.42
N THR A 23 24.68 -35.86 -18.92
CA THR A 23 24.74 -35.38 -17.54
C THR A 23 23.78 -34.22 -17.44
N ALA A 24 22.56 -34.51 -16.96
CA ALA A 24 21.67 -33.49 -16.47
C ALA A 24 22.41 -32.82 -15.30
N GLN A 25 23.08 -31.73 -15.59
CA GLN A 25 23.59 -30.79 -14.59
C GLN A 25 22.33 -30.25 -13.89
N ALA A 26 21.97 -30.86 -12.77
CA ALA A 26 21.01 -30.28 -11.84
C ALA A 26 21.64 -28.96 -11.40
N ALA A 27 21.17 -27.87 -12.00
CA ALA A 27 21.45 -26.55 -11.49
C ALA A 27 21.03 -26.56 -10.02
N GLU A 28 21.99 -26.44 -9.12
CA GLU A 28 21.74 -26.12 -7.72
C GLU A 28 20.89 -24.85 -7.71
N ARG A 29 19.59 -25.02 -7.63
CA ARG A 29 18.68 -23.92 -7.28
C ARG A 29 18.98 -23.63 -5.82
N ASN A 30 19.65 -22.51 -5.58
CA ASN A 30 19.75 -21.93 -4.25
C ASN A 30 18.35 -21.89 -3.68
N GLY A 31 18.07 -22.79 -2.73
CA GLY A 31 16.75 -22.95 -2.11
C GLY A 31 16.48 -21.82 -1.12
N GLU A 32 16.30 -20.60 -1.61
CA GLU A 32 15.66 -19.56 -0.81
C GLU A 32 14.21 -19.97 -0.62
N SER A 33 13.85 -20.30 0.61
CA SER A 33 12.46 -20.55 0.98
C SER A 33 11.63 -19.31 0.67
N GLU A 34 10.46 -19.50 0.05
CA GLU A 34 9.55 -18.38 -0.26
C GLU A 34 9.17 -17.64 1.01
N LYS A 35 9.24 -16.30 0.97
CA LYS A 35 8.96 -15.44 2.13
C LYS A 35 7.46 -15.41 2.45
N TYR A 36 7.14 -15.24 3.72
CA TYR A 36 5.77 -14.89 4.13
C TYR A 36 5.50 -13.44 3.79
N VAL A 37 4.39 -13.18 3.13
CA VAL A 37 3.98 -11.83 2.72
C VAL A 37 3.04 -11.26 3.77
N VAL A 38 3.43 -10.16 4.38
CA VAL A 38 2.63 -9.41 5.35
C VAL A 38 2.28 -8.04 4.78
N VAL A 39 1.01 -7.72 4.77
CA VAL A 39 0.55 -6.39 4.34
C VAL A 39 0.04 -5.62 5.54
N LEU A 40 0.66 -4.49 5.81
CA LEU A 40 0.25 -3.55 6.85
C LEU A 40 -0.67 -2.50 6.23
N ASP A 41 -1.79 -2.25 6.86
CA ASP A 41 -2.80 -1.30 6.43
C ASP A 41 -2.95 -0.19 7.46
N PRO A 42 -2.18 0.92 7.37
CA PRO A 42 -2.40 2.06 8.26
C PRO A 42 -3.78 2.64 8.03
N GLY A 43 -4.66 2.56 9.03
CA GLY A 43 -6.03 3.02 8.97
C GLY A 43 -6.14 4.50 8.61
N HIS A 44 -7.27 4.89 8.00
CA HIS A 44 -7.56 6.28 7.59
C HIS A 44 -6.54 6.88 6.61
N GLY A 45 -6.49 8.22 6.50
CA GLY A 45 -5.47 8.97 5.78
C GLY A 45 -5.99 9.83 4.63
N GLY A 46 -5.26 10.89 4.32
CA GLY A 46 -5.61 11.86 3.29
C GLY A 46 -6.82 12.71 3.70
N ALA A 47 -7.95 12.54 3.02
CA ALA A 47 -9.19 13.26 3.32
C ALA A 47 -9.96 12.69 4.52
N GLU A 48 -9.58 11.50 5.01
CA GLU A 48 -10.22 10.80 6.10
C GLU A 48 -9.24 10.71 7.29
N GLY A 49 -9.43 11.57 8.28
CA GLY A 49 -8.47 11.74 9.38
C GLY A 49 -8.60 10.73 10.52
N GLY A 50 -9.70 9.96 10.59
CA GLY A 50 -10.01 9.12 11.75
C GLY A 50 -10.34 9.96 13.00
N ALA A 51 -10.21 9.36 14.16
CA ALA A 51 -10.47 10.00 15.43
C ALA A 51 -9.42 11.07 15.79
N ILE A 52 -9.87 12.13 16.49
CA ILE A 52 -9.01 13.22 16.93
C ILE A 52 -9.35 13.56 18.38
N ALA A 53 -8.33 13.63 19.24
CA ALA A 53 -8.49 14.10 20.61
C ALA A 53 -7.37 15.09 20.99
N ILE A 54 -7.66 15.91 22.01
CA ILE A 54 -6.70 16.87 22.58
C ILE A 54 -6.50 16.56 24.07
N HIS A 55 -5.25 16.29 24.44
CA HIS A 55 -4.88 16.08 25.83
C HIS A 55 -3.66 16.92 26.21
N ASN A 56 -3.73 17.66 27.29
CA ASN A 56 -2.65 18.55 27.75
C ASN A 56 -2.14 19.51 26.66
N GLY A 57 -3.06 20.08 25.86
CA GLY A 57 -2.71 21.00 24.75
C GLY A 57 -2.11 20.34 23.51
N LYS A 58 -1.94 19.01 23.51
CA LYS A 58 -1.44 18.25 22.36
C LYS A 58 -2.58 17.59 21.60
N THR A 59 -2.60 17.76 20.29
CA THR A 59 -3.53 17.07 19.38
C THR A 59 -2.99 15.70 18.99
N TYR A 60 -3.84 14.69 19.09
CA TYR A 60 -3.61 13.31 18.66
C TYR A 60 -4.54 13.02 17.48
N ARG A 61 -3.96 12.65 16.34
CA ARG A 61 -4.68 12.30 15.10
C ARG A 61 -4.45 10.84 14.78
N GLU A 62 -5.50 10.09 14.68
CA GLU A 62 -5.43 8.65 14.45
C GLU A 62 -4.66 8.31 13.17
N GLU A 63 -4.95 8.97 12.05
CA GLU A 63 -4.26 8.72 10.77
C GLU A 63 -2.74 8.88 10.84
N GLU A 64 -2.26 9.91 11.58
CA GLU A 64 -0.83 10.18 11.75
C GLU A 64 -0.15 9.13 12.63
N ILE A 65 -0.86 8.69 13.67
CA ILE A 65 -0.41 7.67 14.61
C ILE A 65 -0.31 6.32 13.91
N ASN A 66 -1.39 5.91 13.21
CA ASN A 66 -1.44 4.67 12.45
C ASN A 66 -0.34 4.60 11.40
N TRP A 67 -0.12 5.70 10.66
CA TRP A 67 0.97 5.79 9.70
C TRP A 67 2.35 5.57 10.34
N LYS A 68 2.60 6.16 11.51
CA LYS A 68 3.87 6.02 12.22
C LYS A 68 4.06 4.60 12.75
N ILE A 69 3.04 4.00 13.38
CA ILE A 69 3.08 2.62 13.88
C ILE A 69 3.39 1.66 12.72
N ALA A 70 2.66 1.76 11.59
CA ALA A 70 2.88 0.91 10.43
C ALA A 70 4.31 0.99 9.88
N ASN A 71 4.87 2.19 9.81
CA ASN A 71 6.26 2.36 9.36
C ASN A 71 7.28 1.78 10.35
N TYR A 72 7.05 1.92 11.66
CA TYR A 72 7.92 1.31 12.65
C TYR A 72 7.80 -0.23 12.66
N THR A 73 6.59 -0.77 12.45
CA THR A 73 6.38 -2.21 12.25
C THR A 73 7.16 -2.71 11.03
N MET A 74 7.03 -2.00 9.90
CA MET A 74 7.75 -2.34 8.67
C MET A 74 9.28 -2.28 8.86
N GLN A 75 9.81 -1.24 9.52
CA GLN A 75 11.22 -1.14 9.84
C GLN A 75 11.71 -2.29 10.72
N ALA A 76 10.94 -2.67 11.73
CA ALA A 76 11.31 -3.78 12.61
C ALA A 76 11.28 -5.14 11.88
N LEU A 77 10.35 -5.32 10.93
CA LEU A 77 10.26 -6.54 10.11
C LEU A 77 11.36 -6.64 9.04
N SER A 78 11.96 -5.53 8.61
CA SER A 78 12.99 -5.52 7.57
C SER A 78 14.24 -6.36 7.92
N ALA A 79 14.48 -6.60 9.21
CA ALA A 79 15.54 -7.47 9.68
C ALA A 79 15.19 -8.98 9.64
N SER A 80 13.96 -9.34 9.25
CA SER A 80 13.47 -10.72 9.22
C SER A 80 13.59 -11.30 7.81
N PRO A 81 14.56 -12.18 7.53
CA PRO A 81 14.85 -12.62 6.16
C PRO A 81 13.70 -13.37 5.49
N ASN A 82 12.85 -14.02 6.29
CA ASN A 82 11.73 -14.85 5.81
C ASN A 82 10.40 -14.09 5.71
N ILE A 83 10.40 -12.76 5.87
CA ILE A 83 9.18 -11.95 5.80
C ILE A 83 9.38 -10.85 4.75
N GLU A 84 8.43 -10.75 3.84
CA GLU A 84 8.27 -9.63 2.92
C GLU A 84 7.12 -8.77 3.43
N VAL A 85 7.33 -7.46 3.58
CA VAL A 85 6.35 -6.56 4.15
C VAL A 85 6.01 -5.42 3.20
N HIS A 86 4.71 -5.15 3.04
CA HIS A 86 4.17 -4.09 2.20
C HIS A 86 3.19 -3.22 2.97
N LEU A 87 2.97 -2.00 2.47
CA LEU A 87 1.92 -1.10 2.95
C LEU A 87 0.79 -1.02 1.92
N THR A 88 -0.47 -0.93 2.37
CA THR A 88 -1.61 -0.73 1.47
C THR A 88 -1.62 0.65 0.81
N LYS A 89 -0.99 1.65 1.41
CA LYS A 89 -1.05 3.04 0.94
C LYS A 89 0.25 3.81 1.18
N LYS A 90 0.36 4.96 0.53
CA LYS A 90 1.38 5.99 0.82
C LYS A 90 0.86 6.96 1.88
N LYS A 91 1.76 7.72 2.49
CA LYS A 91 1.39 8.78 3.43
C LYS A 91 0.38 9.75 2.78
N ASN A 92 -0.61 10.18 3.54
CA ASN A 92 -1.65 11.12 3.10
C ASN A 92 -2.51 10.64 1.89
N GLN A 93 -2.56 9.35 1.64
CA GLN A 93 -3.41 8.76 0.61
C GLN A 93 -4.72 8.27 1.22
N THR A 94 -5.86 8.63 0.61
CA THR A 94 -7.16 8.06 0.94
C THR A 94 -7.40 6.81 0.10
N LEU A 95 -7.68 5.68 0.74
CA LEU A 95 -8.06 4.43 0.07
C LEU A 95 -9.34 3.86 0.66
N GLY A 96 -10.24 3.41 -0.23
CA GLY A 96 -11.42 2.64 0.18
C GLY A 96 -11.06 1.24 0.70
N LEU A 97 -11.92 0.65 1.53
CA LEU A 97 -11.70 -0.66 2.15
C LEU A 97 -11.44 -1.77 1.11
N THR A 98 -12.23 -1.78 0.02
CA THR A 98 -12.06 -2.77 -1.07
C THR A 98 -10.69 -2.67 -1.74
N GLU A 99 -10.15 -1.47 -1.88
CA GLU A 99 -8.83 -1.28 -2.49
C GLU A 99 -7.71 -1.75 -1.57
N ARG A 100 -7.84 -1.54 -0.25
CA ARG A 100 -6.88 -2.03 0.75
C ARG A 100 -6.77 -3.55 0.70
N VAL A 101 -7.89 -4.25 0.71
CA VAL A 101 -7.92 -5.73 0.63
C VAL A 101 -7.46 -6.22 -0.74
N LYS A 102 -7.80 -5.51 -1.84
CA LYS A 102 -7.30 -5.84 -3.17
C LYS A 102 -5.78 -5.74 -3.28
N ILE A 103 -5.18 -4.74 -2.65
CA ILE A 103 -3.72 -4.60 -2.57
C ILE A 103 -3.12 -5.79 -1.83
N ALA A 104 -3.66 -6.15 -0.66
CA ALA A 104 -3.22 -7.33 0.08
C ALA A 104 -3.32 -8.62 -0.76
N LYS A 105 -4.43 -8.80 -1.48
CA LYS A 105 -4.61 -9.94 -2.39
C LYS A 105 -3.57 -9.96 -3.50
N ASN A 106 -3.31 -8.82 -4.11
CA ASN A 106 -2.35 -8.70 -5.21
C ASN A 106 -0.92 -9.04 -4.77
N TYR A 107 -0.56 -8.73 -3.53
CA TYR A 107 0.72 -9.15 -2.95
C TYR A 107 0.75 -10.63 -2.52
N GLY A 108 -0.38 -11.34 -2.57
CA GLY A 108 -0.47 -12.71 -2.07
C GLY A 108 -0.30 -12.78 -0.55
N ALA A 109 -0.90 -11.84 0.17
CA ALA A 109 -0.71 -11.71 1.61
C ALA A 109 -1.08 -12.97 2.39
N ASP A 110 -0.17 -13.43 3.24
CA ASP A 110 -0.39 -14.46 4.26
C ASP A 110 -1.05 -13.87 5.51
N LEU A 111 -0.95 -12.54 5.67
CA LEU A 111 -1.57 -11.80 6.76
C LEU A 111 -1.78 -10.33 6.35
N LEU A 112 -2.98 -9.81 6.58
CA LEU A 112 -3.31 -8.39 6.50
C LEU A 112 -3.54 -7.84 7.91
N VAL A 113 -2.79 -6.82 8.31
CA VAL A 113 -2.92 -6.15 9.62
C VAL A 113 -3.34 -4.71 9.40
N SER A 114 -4.61 -4.40 9.65
CA SER A 114 -5.11 -3.02 9.66
C SER A 114 -4.87 -2.40 11.02
N GLN A 115 -4.09 -1.32 11.06
CA GLN A 115 -3.61 -0.70 12.30
C GLN A 115 -4.41 0.57 12.57
N HIS A 116 -5.02 0.64 13.74
CA HIS A 116 -5.95 1.67 14.19
C HIS A 116 -5.70 2.12 15.62
N ILE A 117 -6.31 3.24 16.00
CA ILE A 117 -6.44 3.75 17.36
C ILE A 117 -7.91 4.01 17.62
N ASP A 118 -8.46 3.32 18.58
CA ASP A 118 -9.88 3.37 18.93
C ASP A 118 -10.30 4.72 19.53
N ASP A 119 -11.60 4.98 19.50
CA ASP A 119 -12.25 6.14 20.11
C ASP A 119 -13.51 5.70 20.85
N ALA A 120 -13.82 6.37 21.94
CA ALA A 120 -15.03 6.11 22.74
C ALA A 120 -15.52 7.38 23.42
N ASP A 121 -16.83 7.44 23.67
CA ASP A 121 -17.45 8.53 24.42
C ASP A 121 -16.90 8.62 25.85
N SER A 122 -16.51 7.49 26.45
CA SER A 122 -15.94 7.43 27.78
C SER A 122 -14.42 7.58 27.75
N SER A 123 -13.89 8.60 28.39
CA SER A 123 -12.46 8.80 28.59
C SER A 123 -11.80 7.71 29.50
N ALA A 124 -12.60 6.88 30.16
CA ALA A 124 -12.14 5.72 30.94
C ALA A 124 -11.83 4.49 30.06
N ALA A 125 -12.30 4.47 28.80
CA ALA A 125 -11.96 3.41 27.86
C ALA A 125 -10.44 3.42 27.58
N ARG A 126 -9.79 2.27 27.67
CA ARG A 126 -8.33 2.18 27.47
C ARG A 126 -7.87 0.77 27.11
N GLY A 127 -6.70 0.68 26.47
CA GLY A 127 -6.04 -0.58 26.13
C GLY A 127 -6.32 -1.06 24.72
N ALA A 128 -5.79 -2.22 24.37
CA ALA A 128 -5.82 -2.78 23.03
C ALA A 128 -6.88 -3.86 22.83
N SER A 129 -7.49 -3.88 21.65
CA SER A 129 -8.38 -4.93 21.16
C SER A 129 -8.03 -5.34 19.74
N VAL A 130 -8.47 -6.53 19.32
CA VAL A 130 -8.36 -6.98 17.94
C VAL A 130 -9.71 -7.40 17.41
N LEU A 131 -10.09 -6.84 16.28
CA LEU A 131 -11.32 -7.10 15.58
C LEU A 131 -11.02 -8.13 14.49
N LEU A 132 -11.75 -9.23 14.51
CA LEU A 132 -11.50 -10.37 13.63
C LEU A 132 -12.79 -11.09 13.25
N SER A 133 -12.72 -12.02 12.29
CA SER A 133 -13.88 -12.73 11.79
C SER A 133 -14.43 -13.75 12.80
N ARG A 134 -15.75 -13.98 12.75
CA ARG A 134 -16.42 -15.03 13.55
C ARG A 134 -16.19 -16.43 13.01
N GLY A 135 -15.62 -16.57 11.83
CA GLY A 135 -15.36 -17.87 11.22
C GLY A 135 -16.60 -18.56 10.64
N THR A 136 -17.73 -17.89 10.49
CA THR A 136 -18.97 -18.46 9.98
C THR A 136 -18.87 -18.90 8.51
N TYR A 137 -17.97 -18.30 7.74
CA TYR A 137 -17.72 -18.64 6.34
C TYR A 137 -16.43 -19.43 6.16
N ARG A 138 -15.33 -19.04 6.81
CA ARG A 138 -14.01 -19.69 6.72
C ARG A 138 -13.42 -19.95 8.11
N PRO A 139 -13.84 -21.04 8.78
CA PRO A 139 -13.42 -21.30 10.17
C PRO A 139 -11.92 -21.50 10.34
N ALA A 140 -11.25 -22.13 9.36
CA ALA A 140 -9.80 -22.32 9.40
C ALA A 140 -9.03 -20.97 9.28
N LEU A 141 -9.57 -20.01 8.52
CA LEU A 141 -9.01 -18.66 8.43
C LEU A 141 -9.15 -17.92 9.76
N ALA A 142 -10.34 -17.96 10.35
CA ALA A 142 -10.60 -17.34 11.66
C ALA A 142 -9.71 -17.92 12.78
N ALA A 143 -9.38 -19.19 12.72
CA ALA A 143 -8.41 -19.80 13.63
C ALA A 143 -7.01 -19.17 13.49
N LYS A 144 -6.55 -18.91 12.27
CA LYS A 144 -5.28 -18.22 12.00
C LYS A 144 -5.31 -16.78 12.50
N GLU A 145 -6.40 -16.04 12.23
CA GLU A 145 -6.61 -14.67 12.75
C GLU A 145 -6.54 -14.63 14.27
N LYS A 146 -7.21 -15.58 14.95
CA LYS A 146 -7.21 -15.68 16.41
C LYS A 146 -5.81 -15.93 16.99
N ILE A 147 -4.99 -16.75 16.33
CA ILE A 147 -3.59 -16.99 16.76
C ILE A 147 -2.81 -15.67 16.73
N PHE A 148 -2.83 -14.98 15.59
CA PHE A 148 -2.14 -13.69 15.47
C PHE A 148 -2.67 -12.65 16.46
N ALA A 149 -4.00 -12.53 16.57
CA ALA A 149 -4.65 -11.59 17.49
C ALA A 149 -4.23 -11.77 18.95
N ASN A 150 -4.07 -13.00 19.39
CA ASN A 150 -3.56 -13.26 20.73
C ASN A 150 -2.10 -12.84 20.89
N TYR A 151 -1.24 -13.07 19.88
CA TYR A 151 0.15 -12.67 19.94
C TYR A 151 0.32 -11.15 20.01
N VAL A 152 -0.41 -10.39 19.19
CA VAL A 152 -0.31 -8.94 19.20
C VAL A 152 -0.81 -8.36 20.53
N LEU A 153 -1.91 -8.88 21.08
CA LEU A 153 -2.40 -8.47 22.40
C LEU A 153 -1.43 -8.79 23.54
N GLU A 154 -0.75 -9.93 23.48
CA GLU A 154 0.31 -10.28 24.44
C GLU A 154 1.49 -9.30 24.36
N GLU A 155 1.96 -8.99 23.16
CA GLU A 155 3.08 -8.07 22.95
C GLU A 155 2.74 -6.63 23.36
N LEU A 156 1.52 -6.16 23.07
CA LEU A 156 1.04 -4.85 23.51
C LEU A 156 0.86 -4.79 25.04
N ASN A 157 0.38 -5.87 25.66
CA ASN A 157 0.24 -5.93 27.10
C ASN A 157 1.59 -5.86 27.83
N LYS A 158 2.67 -6.42 27.28
CA LYS A 158 4.04 -6.27 27.80
C LYS A 158 4.52 -4.81 27.83
N LEU A 159 3.94 -3.95 27.01
CA LEU A 159 4.22 -2.50 27.03
C LEU A 159 3.42 -1.75 28.13
N GLY A 160 2.47 -2.42 28.78
CA GLY A 160 1.59 -1.85 29.80
C GLY A 160 0.18 -1.49 29.26
N LEU A 161 -0.11 -1.72 27.98
CA LEU A 161 -1.45 -1.54 27.43
C LEU A 161 -2.40 -2.60 28.00
N SER A 162 -3.56 -2.18 28.47
CA SER A 162 -4.58 -3.09 28.98
C SER A 162 -5.10 -3.98 27.85
N ARG A 163 -5.19 -5.28 28.12
CA ARG A 163 -5.75 -6.24 27.14
C ARG A 163 -7.27 -6.24 27.21
N ARG A 164 -7.96 -5.65 26.24
CA ARG A 164 -9.42 -5.69 26.13
C ARG A 164 -9.91 -7.00 25.52
N GLY A 165 -9.14 -7.60 24.61
CA GLY A 165 -9.42 -8.90 24.04
C GLY A 165 -9.84 -8.88 22.58
N LEU A 166 -10.56 -9.94 22.19
CA LEU A 166 -10.98 -10.19 20.82
C LEU A 166 -12.41 -9.68 20.61
N VAL A 167 -12.64 -8.94 19.53
CA VAL A 167 -13.93 -8.36 19.19
C VAL A 167 -14.49 -9.01 17.93
N TYR A 168 -15.71 -9.53 18.06
CA TYR A 168 -16.46 -10.16 16.99
C TYR A 168 -17.79 -9.41 16.81
N ARG A 169 -18.04 -8.92 15.59
CA ARG A 169 -19.31 -8.24 15.29
C ARG A 169 -19.84 -8.70 13.94
N MET A 170 -21.12 -9.00 13.88
CA MET A 170 -21.82 -9.35 12.66
C MET A 170 -22.47 -8.12 12.06
N SER A 171 -22.62 -8.12 10.73
CA SER A 171 -23.31 -7.07 10.01
C SER A 171 -24.78 -7.01 10.44
N GLU A 172 -25.26 -5.81 10.75
CA GLU A 172 -26.63 -5.53 11.17
C GLU A 172 -27.56 -5.22 9.99
N ASN A 173 -27.00 -5.03 8.79
CA ASN A 173 -27.76 -4.68 7.57
C ASN A 173 -28.26 -5.91 6.77
N GLY A 174 -28.17 -7.11 7.35
CA GLY A 174 -28.61 -8.35 6.71
C GLY A 174 -27.68 -8.91 5.63
N SER A 175 -26.49 -8.32 5.42
CA SER A 175 -25.52 -8.83 4.44
C SER A 175 -25.01 -10.22 4.83
N LYS A 176 -24.79 -11.07 3.80
CA LYS A 176 -24.41 -12.47 3.96
C LYS A 176 -23.16 -12.79 3.16
N TYR A 177 -22.42 -13.79 3.61
CA TYR A 177 -21.41 -14.48 2.84
C TYR A 177 -22.02 -15.43 1.79
N PRO A 178 -21.23 -15.91 0.80
CA PRO A 178 -21.72 -16.84 -0.22
C PRO A 178 -22.37 -18.12 0.32
N ASN A 179 -22.02 -18.56 1.54
CA ASN A 179 -22.61 -19.72 2.20
C ASN A 179 -23.94 -19.39 2.93
N GLY A 180 -24.49 -18.19 2.75
CA GLY A 180 -25.74 -17.74 3.35
C GLY A 180 -25.66 -17.32 4.83
N LYS A 181 -24.50 -17.45 5.48
CA LYS A 181 -24.29 -17.01 6.87
C LYS A 181 -24.07 -15.50 6.93
N ALA A 182 -24.44 -14.90 8.07
CA ALA A 182 -24.27 -13.47 8.29
C ALA A 182 -22.81 -13.04 8.11
N ARG A 183 -22.61 -11.94 7.40
CA ARG A 183 -21.30 -11.35 7.11
C ARG A 183 -20.74 -10.65 8.34
N ASP A 184 -19.42 -10.62 8.49
CA ASP A 184 -18.78 -9.82 9.52
C ASP A 184 -19.03 -8.31 9.30
N TYR A 185 -19.08 -7.55 10.37
CA TYR A 185 -19.44 -6.12 10.35
C TYR A 185 -18.33 -5.26 9.70
N TYR A 186 -17.08 -5.49 10.12
CA TYR A 186 -15.96 -4.65 9.70
C TYR A 186 -15.54 -4.97 8.27
N GLY A 187 -15.58 -3.96 7.40
CA GLY A 187 -15.38 -4.14 5.96
C GLY A 187 -14.02 -4.74 5.59
N ILE A 188 -12.93 -4.35 6.28
CA ILE A 188 -11.60 -4.95 6.08
C ILE A 188 -11.64 -6.44 6.41
N VAL A 189 -12.17 -6.81 7.58
CA VAL A 189 -12.26 -8.21 8.02
C VAL A 189 -13.11 -9.02 7.04
N ALA A 190 -14.31 -8.57 6.76
CA ALA A 190 -15.25 -9.31 5.90
C ALA A 190 -14.71 -9.53 4.49
N GLN A 191 -14.12 -8.51 3.87
CA GLN A 191 -13.56 -8.60 2.53
C GLN A 191 -12.27 -9.45 2.49
N SER A 192 -11.45 -9.42 3.56
CA SER A 192 -10.29 -10.30 3.69
C SER A 192 -10.70 -11.76 3.74
N VAL A 193 -11.75 -12.08 4.51
CA VAL A 193 -12.35 -13.42 4.56
C VAL A 193 -12.84 -13.86 3.17
N GLU A 194 -13.50 -12.99 2.41
CA GLU A 194 -13.95 -13.26 1.04
C GLU A 194 -12.79 -13.57 0.09
N GLN A 195 -11.65 -12.90 0.28
CA GLN A 195 -10.43 -13.11 -0.51
C GLN A 195 -9.53 -14.24 0.03
N ASN A 196 -9.95 -14.95 1.10
CA ASN A 196 -9.17 -16.00 1.77
C ASN A 196 -7.82 -15.52 2.34
N ILE A 197 -7.80 -14.29 2.86
CA ILE A 197 -6.63 -13.67 3.49
C ILE A 197 -6.93 -13.55 4.98
N PRO A 198 -6.09 -14.08 5.90
CA PRO A 198 -6.19 -13.75 7.31
C PRO A 198 -6.05 -12.24 7.49
N GLY A 199 -7.13 -11.56 7.92
CA GLY A 199 -7.17 -10.10 7.99
C GLY A 199 -7.82 -9.63 9.28
N VAL A 200 -7.09 -8.83 10.07
CA VAL A 200 -7.55 -8.30 11.35
C VAL A 200 -7.40 -6.78 11.41
N ILE A 201 -8.17 -6.15 12.30
CA ILE A 201 -7.96 -4.76 12.71
C ILE A 201 -7.39 -4.78 14.13
N VAL A 202 -6.27 -4.12 14.35
CA VAL A 202 -5.66 -3.94 15.67
C VAL A 202 -5.95 -2.53 16.15
N GLU A 203 -6.76 -2.41 17.18
CA GLU A 203 -6.97 -1.18 17.93
C GLU A 203 -5.95 -1.15 19.08
N HIS A 204 -4.89 -0.35 18.90
CA HIS A 204 -3.75 -0.41 19.82
C HIS A 204 -4.02 0.25 21.17
N ALA A 205 -4.83 1.31 21.17
CA ALA A 205 -5.10 2.16 22.32
C ALA A 205 -6.33 3.04 22.02
N PHE A 206 -6.79 3.83 22.97
CA PHE A 206 -7.85 4.81 22.77
C PHE A 206 -7.28 6.22 22.66
N VAL A 207 -7.60 6.92 21.53
CA VAL A 207 -7.20 8.32 21.37
C VAL A 207 -7.96 9.22 22.34
N SER A 208 -9.21 8.89 22.69
CA SER A 208 -10.05 9.59 23.67
C SER A 208 -9.60 9.39 25.13
N SER A 209 -8.79 8.38 25.41
CA SER A 209 -8.25 8.11 26.73
C SER A 209 -7.04 9.00 27.03
N PRO A 210 -7.09 9.93 28.01
CA PRO A 210 -5.92 10.70 28.42
C PRO A 210 -4.78 9.80 28.89
N TYR A 211 -5.10 8.67 29.54
CA TYR A 211 -4.11 7.70 29.99
C TYR A 211 -3.37 7.05 28.81
N ASP A 212 -4.09 6.51 27.83
CA ASP A 212 -3.47 5.86 26.68
C ASP A 212 -2.72 6.87 25.81
N ALA A 213 -3.33 8.02 25.53
CA ALA A 213 -2.73 9.07 24.72
C ALA A 213 -1.38 9.53 25.30
N VAL A 214 -1.34 9.84 26.60
CA VAL A 214 -0.13 10.33 27.24
C VAL A 214 0.91 9.21 27.40
N ASN A 215 0.52 8.02 27.85
CA ASN A 215 1.47 6.97 28.18
C ASN A 215 1.98 6.20 26.96
N PHE A 216 1.18 6.05 25.88
CA PHE A 216 1.54 5.19 24.74
C PHE A 216 1.62 5.90 23.40
N LEU A 217 0.88 7.02 23.19
CA LEU A 217 0.77 7.66 21.87
C LEU A 217 1.53 8.99 21.78
N SER A 218 2.08 9.51 22.88
CA SER A 218 2.54 10.90 22.97
C SER A 218 3.87 11.20 22.27
N THR A 219 4.70 10.21 21.96
CA THR A 219 6.03 10.43 21.34
C THR A 219 6.32 9.39 20.27
N ASN A 220 7.21 9.73 19.32
CA ASN A 220 7.67 8.78 18.32
C ASN A 220 8.33 7.54 18.93
N ALA A 221 9.05 7.68 20.05
CA ALA A 221 9.66 6.56 20.77
C ALA A 221 8.61 5.58 21.31
N LYS A 222 7.46 6.08 21.81
CA LYS A 222 6.35 5.25 22.26
C LYS A 222 5.67 4.53 21.11
N LEU A 223 5.40 5.24 20.00
CA LEU A 223 4.83 4.65 18.79
C LEU A 223 5.76 3.59 18.17
N LYS A 224 7.08 3.82 18.24
CA LYS A 224 8.08 2.83 17.82
C LYS A 224 7.98 1.54 18.64
N LYS A 225 7.82 1.63 19.97
CA LYS A 225 7.63 0.45 20.81
C LYS A 225 6.38 -0.35 20.43
N ILE A 226 5.28 0.32 20.07
CA ILE A 226 4.07 -0.34 19.57
C ILE A 226 4.37 -1.05 18.25
N GLY A 227 4.98 -0.38 17.26
CA GLY A 227 5.34 -1.01 15.99
C GLY A 227 6.29 -2.19 16.13
N GLU A 228 7.25 -2.12 17.07
CA GLU A 228 8.13 -3.24 17.42
C GLU A 228 7.36 -4.41 18.08
N ALA A 229 6.31 -4.12 18.86
CA ALA A 229 5.44 -5.14 19.44
C ALA A 229 4.64 -5.87 18.35
N ASP A 230 4.07 -5.13 17.40
CA ASP A 230 3.41 -5.69 16.22
C ASP A 230 4.36 -6.59 15.44
N ALA A 231 5.58 -6.12 15.18
CA ALA A 231 6.59 -6.90 14.46
C ALA A 231 6.92 -8.22 15.16
N ARG A 232 7.09 -8.21 16.49
CA ARG A 232 7.33 -9.44 17.25
C ARG A 232 6.16 -10.41 17.15
N ALA A 233 4.92 -9.91 17.21
CA ALA A 233 3.71 -10.73 17.04
C ALA A 233 3.64 -11.35 15.64
N ILE A 234 3.93 -10.57 14.60
CA ILE A 234 3.97 -11.01 13.21
C ILE A 234 5.05 -12.08 13.01
N ILE A 235 6.27 -11.85 13.49
CA ILE A 235 7.37 -12.83 13.39
C ILE A 235 6.97 -14.15 14.09
N ARG A 236 6.38 -14.06 15.28
CA ARG A 236 5.91 -15.23 16.03
C ARG A 236 4.81 -15.98 15.27
N TYR A 237 3.89 -15.26 14.65
CA TYR A 237 2.83 -15.85 13.82
C TYR A 237 3.41 -16.55 12.57
N CYS A 238 4.26 -15.88 11.82
CA CYS A 238 4.85 -16.46 10.61
C CYS A 238 5.65 -17.72 10.89
N ARG A 239 6.33 -17.82 12.04
CA ARG A 239 7.08 -19.02 12.45
C ARG A 239 6.19 -20.26 12.68
N GLN A 240 4.89 -20.10 12.86
CA GLN A 240 3.94 -21.21 13.02
C GLN A 240 3.27 -21.62 11.69
N LEU A 241 3.44 -20.83 10.65
CA LEU A 241 2.92 -21.18 9.33
C LEU A 241 3.75 -22.33 8.73
N PRO A 242 3.14 -23.23 7.96
CA PRO A 242 3.89 -24.24 7.20
C PRO A 242 4.94 -23.56 6.33
N ALA A 243 6.14 -24.16 6.24
CA ALA A 243 7.18 -23.65 5.34
C ALA A 243 6.61 -23.55 3.91
N LYS A 244 6.80 -22.39 3.28
CA LYS A 244 6.39 -22.23 1.89
C LYS A 244 7.36 -23.01 1.00
N GLN A 245 6.78 -23.89 0.18
CA GLN A 245 7.54 -24.51 -0.90
C GLN A 245 7.81 -23.46 -1.97
N PRO A 246 8.98 -23.49 -2.64
CA PRO A 246 9.24 -22.60 -3.76
C PRO A 246 8.13 -22.76 -4.79
N SER A 247 7.32 -21.73 -4.97
CA SER A 247 6.32 -21.75 -6.04
C SER A 247 7.03 -21.60 -7.38
N SER A 248 6.58 -22.32 -8.38
CA SER A 248 7.03 -22.13 -9.76
C SER A 248 6.56 -20.78 -10.34
N GLU A 249 5.60 -20.16 -9.70
CA GLU A 249 5.12 -18.81 -10.01
C GLU A 249 5.80 -17.81 -9.06
N LYS A 250 6.62 -16.91 -9.61
CA LYS A 250 7.06 -15.72 -8.86
C LYS A 250 5.80 -15.02 -8.34
N PRO A 251 5.77 -14.58 -7.07
CA PRO A 251 4.74 -13.66 -6.62
C PRO A 251 4.71 -12.52 -7.63
N VAL A 252 3.56 -12.31 -8.24
CA VAL A 252 3.35 -11.10 -9.02
C VAL A 252 3.36 -9.99 -7.97
N THR A 253 4.54 -9.40 -7.71
CA THR A 253 4.58 -8.11 -7.04
C THR A 253 3.64 -7.26 -7.87
N PRO A 254 2.52 -6.77 -7.32
CA PRO A 254 1.72 -5.87 -8.08
C PRO A 254 2.61 -4.66 -8.29
N ASP A 255 3.15 -4.57 -9.50
CA ASP A 255 3.68 -3.32 -9.97
C ASP A 255 2.49 -2.37 -9.87
N LEU A 256 2.43 -1.62 -8.77
CA LEU A 256 1.40 -0.60 -8.56
C LEU A 256 1.65 0.45 -9.63
N PHE A 257 1.15 0.14 -10.84
CA PHE A 257 1.44 0.90 -12.02
C PHE A 257 1.06 2.36 -11.81
N THR A 258 2.07 3.18 -11.69
CA THR A 258 1.97 4.63 -11.71
C THR A 258 2.62 5.12 -12.99
N GLY A 259 1.83 5.72 -13.88
CA GLY A 259 2.38 6.18 -15.15
C GLY A 259 1.31 6.40 -16.22
N TRP A 260 1.78 6.72 -17.42
CA TRP A 260 0.93 6.89 -18.58
C TRP A 260 0.62 5.56 -19.27
N LYS A 261 -0.66 5.32 -19.57
CA LYS A 261 -1.11 4.28 -20.50
C LYS A 261 -1.78 4.92 -21.70
N GLN A 262 -1.49 4.40 -22.90
CA GLN A 262 -2.19 4.77 -24.11
C GLN A 262 -3.32 3.76 -24.38
N LYS A 263 -4.52 4.28 -24.63
CA LYS A 263 -5.68 3.47 -25.02
C LYS A 263 -6.50 4.23 -26.05
N ASN A 264 -6.82 3.62 -27.18
CA ASN A 264 -7.61 4.22 -28.28
C ASN A 264 -7.06 5.59 -28.72
N GLY A 265 -5.74 5.74 -28.86
CA GLY A 265 -5.08 6.99 -29.27
C GLY A 265 -4.96 8.07 -28.18
N TYR A 266 -5.54 7.88 -27.02
CA TYR A 266 -5.48 8.83 -25.90
C TYR A 266 -4.55 8.35 -24.80
N TYR A 267 -3.92 9.30 -24.06
CA TYR A 267 -3.10 9.01 -22.89
C TYR A 267 -3.89 9.22 -21.61
N TYR A 268 -3.74 8.29 -20.68
CA TYR A 268 -4.37 8.24 -19.37
C TYR A 268 -3.29 8.06 -18.32
N TYR A 269 -3.33 8.85 -17.23
CA TYR A 269 -2.39 8.70 -16.13
C TYR A 269 -3.01 7.94 -14.98
N TYR A 270 -2.31 6.97 -14.49
CA TYR A 270 -2.70 6.15 -13.36
C TYR A 270 -1.73 6.39 -12.21
N ILE A 271 -2.23 6.40 -11.00
CA ILE A 271 -1.46 6.30 -9.76
C ILE A 271 -1.97 5.04 -9.09
N ASP A 272 -1.09 4.05 -8.86
CA ASP A 272 -1.43 2.77 -8.24
C ASP A 272 -2.68 2.13 -8.90
N TYR A 273 -2.67 2.03 -10.25
CA TYR A 273 -3.80 1.60 -11.10
C TYR A 273 -5.05 2.48 -11.08
N LYS A 274 -5.10 3.55 -10.28
CA LYS A 274 -6.24 4.47 -10.27
C LYS A 274 -6.10 5.51 -11.37
N LEU A 275 -7.09 5.53 -12.26
CA LEU A 275 -7.18 6.55 -13.29
C LEU A 275 -7.33 7.94 -12.66
N GLN A 276 -6.42 8.83 -12.98
CA GLN A 276 -6.52 10.23 -12.57
C GLN A 276 -7.47 10.98 -13.52
N LYS A 277 -8.36 11.79 -12.93
CA LYS A 277 -9.39 12.55 -13.67
C LYS A 277 -9.47 13.98 -13.13
N ASN A 278 -9.79 14.93 -14.02
CA ASN A 278 -9.98 16.34 -13.72
C ASN A 278 -8.88 16.92 -12.81
N LYS A 279 -7.60 16.69 -13.19
CA LYS A 279 -6.48 16.97 -12.30
C LYS A 279 -5.26 17.48 -13.03
N LEU A 280 -4.61 18.52 -12.46
CA LEU A 280 -3.23 18.88 -12.79
C LEU A 280 -2.28 17.88 -12.11
N LEU A 281 -1.43 17.26 -12.91
CA LEU A 281 -0.41 16.30 -12.47
C LEU A 281 0.95 17.00 -12.51
N GLN A 282 1.59 17.16 -11.36
CA GLN A 282 2.98 17.63 -11.28
C GLN A 282 3.89 16.40 -11.22
N LEU A 283 4.50 16.07 -12.35
CA LEU A 283 5.42 14.96 -12.51
C LEU A 283 6.85 15.48 -12.66
N GLU A 284 7.85 14.63 -12.50
CA GLU A 284 9.26 15.00 -12.64
C GLU A 284 9.58 15.67 -13.98
N ASN A 285 8.94 15.20 -15.06
CA ASN A 285 9.14 15.67 -16.43
C ASN A 285 8.20 16.79 -16.87
N GLY A 286 7.36 17.34 -15.96
CA GLY A 286 6.50 18.49 -16.26
C GLY A 286 5.11 18.45 -15.63
N ILE A 287 4.32 19.46 -15.96
CA ILE A 287 2.93 19.59 -15.51
C ILE A 287 2.01 19.16 -16.65
N TYR A 288 1.06 18.30 -16.34
CA TYR A 288 0.07 17.78 -17.29
C TYR A 288 -1.34 18.02 -16.77
N TYR A 289 -2.33 18.00 -17.65
CA TYR A 289 -3.74 18.00 -17.26
C TYR A 289 -4.47 16.81 -17.87
N VAL A 290 -5.26 16.14 -17.04
CA VAL A 290 -6.22 15.11 -17.44
C VAL A 290 -7.63 15.61 -17.15
N ASN A 291 -8.52 15.49 -18.14
CA ASN A 291 -9.91 15.96 -18.03
C ASN A 291 -10.79 15.01 -17.19
N GLU A 292 -12.08 15.26 -17.14
CA GLU A 292 -13.08 14.47 -16.38
C GLU A 292 -13.15 12.99 -16.82
N THR A 293 -12.81 12.70 -18.10
CA THR A 293 -12.72 11.31 -18.57
C THR A 293 -11.35 10.69 -18.35
N GLY A 294 -10.39 11.43 -17.77
CA GLY A 294 -9.01 11.02 -17.54
C GLY A 294 -8.08 11.16 -18.73
N ARG A 295 -8.54 11.74 -19.85
CA ARG A 295 -7.71 11.94 -21.04
C ARG A 295 -6.75 13.10 -20.87
N ARG A 296 -5.46 12.90 -21.22
CA ARG A 296 -4.44 13.96 -21.25
C ARG A 296 -4.86 15.04 -22.25
N GLN A 297 -4.74 16.30 -21.82
CA GLN A 297 -5.15 17.45 -22.58
C GLN A 297 -3.98 18.15 -23.27
N TYR A 298 -4.30 18.90 -24.31
CA TYR A 298 -3.37 19.66 -25.15
C TYR A 298 -3.96 21.03 -25.48
N GLY A 299 -3.13 21.96 -25.96
CA GLY A 299 -3.56 23.32 -26.29
C GLY A 299 -4.00 24.11 -25.09
N TRP A 300 -4.88 25.05 -25.30
CA TRP A 300 -5.44 25.90 -24.26
C TRP A 300 -6.40 25.14 -23.36
N GLN A 301 -6.23 25.25 -22.05
CA GLN A 301 -7.10 24.66 -21.05
C GLN A 301 -7.32 25.61 -19.89
N THR A 302 -8.56 25.71 -19.43
CA THR A 302 -8.91 26.41 -18.18
C THR A 302 -9.05 25.37 -17.10
N VAL A 303 -8.24 25.50 -16.03
CA VAL A 303 -8.30 24.60 -14.87
C VAL A 303 -8.54 25.44 -13.61
N GLY A 304 -9.72 25.32 -13.06
CA GLY A 304 -10.21 26.24 -12.03
C GLY A 304 -10.29 27.68 -12.57
N LYS A 305 -9.63 28.62 -11.90
CA LYS A 305 -9.59 30.04 -12.30
C LYS A 305 -8.35 30.41 -13.14
N ARG A 306 -7.57 29.43 -13.61
CA ARG A 306 -6.28 29.65 -14.26
C ARG A 306 -6.28 29.04 -15.65
N GLU A 307 -5.59 29.70 -16.59
CA GLU A 307 -5.39 29.26 -17.95
C GLU A 307 -3.99 28.71 -18.15
N TYR A 308 -3.90 27.63 -18.94
CA TYR A 308 -2.68 26.90 -19.25
C TYR A 308 -2.61 26.62 -20.73
N TYR A 309 -1.40 26.43 -21.25
CA TYR A 309 -1.18 25.92 -22.59
C TYR A 309 -0.37 24.63 -22.54
N PHE A 310 -0.97 23.52 -22.94
CA PHE A 310 -0.31 22.22 -22.99
C PHE A 310 0.24 21.95 -24.39
N GLN A 311 1.52 21.66 -24.46
CA GLN A 311 2.27 21.44 -25.69
C GLN A 311 1.86 20.10 -26.34
N LYS A 312 2.39 19.81 -27.55
CA LYS A 312 2.11 18.55 -28.28
C LYS A 312 2.53 17.29 -27.49
N ASN A 313 3.54 17.40 -26.64
CA ASN A 313 3.95 16.31 -25.73
C ASN A 313 3.09 16.22 -24.45
N GLY A 314 2.09 17.09 -24.28
CA GLY A 314 1.19 17.17 -23.14
C GLY A 314 1.71 17.97 -21.95
N THR A 315 2.95 18.46 -21.97
CA THR A 315 3.48 19.28 -20.87
C THR A 315 2.95 20.71 -20.94
N ALA A 316 2.61 21.28 -19.78
CA ALA A 316 2.24 22.70 -19.69
C ALA A 316 3.43 23.61 -20.04
N ARG A 317 3.18 24.62 -20.85
CA ARG A 317 4.20 25.62 -21.20
C ARG A 317 4.58 26.45 -19.99
N GLN A 318 5.87 26.71 -19.89
CA GLN A 318 6.47 27.63 -18.91
C GLN A 318 7.27 28.70 -19.65
N GLY A 319 7.30 29.92 -19.11
CA GLY A 319 7.99 31.04 -19.74
C GLY A 319 7.27 31.58 -20.98
N TRP A 320 8.01 32.18 -21.89
CA TRP A 320 7.48 32.85 -23.07
C TRP A 320 7.01 31.89 -24.16
N LEU A 321 5.89 32.23 -24.80
CA LEU A 321 5.35 31.53 -25.98
C LEU A 321 4.69 32.51 -26.93
N LYS A 322 4.98 32.39 -28.22
CA LYS A 322 4.31 33.13 -29.30
C LYS A 322 3.29 32.21 -30.00
N ILE A 323 2.02 32.60 -29.97
CA ILE A 323 0.92 31.85 -30.59
C ILE A 323 0.18 32.84 -31.51
N SER A 324 0.01 32.50 -32.78
CA SER A 324 -0.69 33.34 -33.77
C SER A 324 -0.24 34.81 -33.71
N GLY A 325 1.07 35.04 -33.69
CA GLY A 325 1.68 36.36 -33.64
C GLY A 325 1.66 37.08 -32.33
N LYS A 326 0.97 36.57 -31.30
CA LYS A 326 0.82 37.18 -29.95
C LYS A 326 1.72 36.51 -28.93
N TRP A 327 2.30 37.32 -28.03
CA TRP A 327 3.17 36.81 -26.99
C TRP A 327 2.39 36.60 -25.69
N TYR A 328 2.64 35.46 -25.07
CA TYR A 328 2.11 35.05 -23.76
C TYR A 328 3.24 34.69 -22.82
N TYR A 329 3.01 34.77 -21.52
CA TYR A 329 3.95 34.32 -20.52
C TYR A 329 3.29 33.43 -19.49
N PHE A 330 3.91 32.29 -19.24
CA PHE A 330 3.44 31.29 -18.29
C PHE A 330 4.39 31.24 -17.07
N HIS A 331 3.81 31.14 -15.89
CA HIS A 331 4.57 31.10 -14.65
C HIS A 331 5.61 29.96 -14.67
N LYS A 332 6.88 30.29 -14.37
CA LYS A 332 8.01 29.33 -14.49
C LYS A 332 7.88 28.08 -13.63
N LYS A 333 7.22 28.15 -12.45
CA LYS A 333 7.03 27.01 -11.54
C LYS A 333 5.68 26.34 -11.70
N TYR A 334 4.60 27.11 -11.90
CA TYR A 334 3.23 26.62 -11.85
C TYR A 334 2.54 26.56 -13.21
N ALA A 335 3.20 27.03 -14.28
CA ALA A 335 2.77 26.99 -15.67
C ALA A 335 1.43 27.66 -16.02
N TYR A 336 0.80 28.41 -15.12
CA TYR A 336 -0.41 29.17 -15.46
C TYR A 336 -0.05 30.47 -16.18
N MET A 337 -0.93 30.90 -17.10
CA MET A 337 -0.77 32.12 -17.88
C MET A 337 -0.88 33.38 -17.01
N TYR A 338 -0.05 34.38 -17.30
CA TYR A 338 -0.16 35.70 -16.71
C TYR A 338 -1.19 36.52 -17.50
N LYS A 339 -2.14 37.15 -16.80
CA LYS A 339 -3.10 38.10 -17.34
C LYS A 339 -3.41 39.21 -16.33
N ASP A 340 -3.90 40.34 -16.80
CA ASP A 340 -4.25 41.52 -16.02
C ASP A 340 -3.12 41.94 -15.05
N ARG A 341 -1.88 41.96 -15.52
CA ARG A 341 -0.71 42.32 -14.69
C ARG A 341 0.47 42.83 -15.45
N THR A 342 1.28 43.62 -14.76
CA THR A 342 2.62 44.00 -15.19
C THR A 342 3.66 43.22 -14.37
N VAL A 343 4.66 42.69 -15.04
CA VAL A 343 5.79 41.96 -14.43
C VAL A 343 7.08 42.69 -14.75
N VAL A 344 7.92 42.89 -13.74
CA VAL A 344 9.25 43.48 -13.87
C VAL A 344 10.29 42.38 -13.78
N THR A 345 11.15 42.26 -14.78
CA THR A 345 12.28 41.29 -14.76
C THR A 345 13.38 41.74 -13.80
N SER A 346 14.32 40.85 -13.47
CA SER A 346 15.51 41.16 -12.70
C SER A 346 16.41 42.25 -13.32
N THR A 347 16.26 42.47 -14.65
CA THR A 347 16.96 43.52 -15.39
C THR A 347 16.15 44.82 -15.49
N GLY A 348 15.04 44.95 -14.74
CA GLY A 348 14.18 46.14 -14.72
C GLY A 348 13.21 46.25 -15.91
N LYS A 349 13.23 45.33 -16.89
CA LYS A 349 12.33 45.37 -18.05
C LYS A 349 10.90 45.03 -17.65
N LYS A 350 9.93 45.89 -18.02
CA LYS A 350 8.50 45.73 -17.70
C LYS A 350 7.76 45.07 -18.85
N TYR A 351 6.91 44.09 -18.52
CA TYR A 351 5.98 43.45 -19.46
C TYR A 351 4.56 43.49 -18.93
N THR A 352 3.63 44.02 -19.73
CA THR A 352 2.21 44.15 -19.37
C THR A 352 1.38 43.18 -20.15
N PHE A 353 0.48 42.46 -19.46
CA PHE A 353 -0.41 41.46 -20.01
C PHE A 353 -1.86 41.92 -19.84
N ASP A 354 -2.63 41.87 -20.94
CA ASP A 354 -4.06 42.21 -20.95
C ASP A 354 -4.93 41.12 -20.30
N SER A 355 -6.24 41.30 -20.27
CA SER A 355 -7.21 40.33 -19.72
C SER A 355 -7.23 38.98 -20.46
N ARG A 356 -6.73 38.95 -21.70
CA ARG A 356 -6.57 37.73 -22.49
C ARG A 356 -5.18 37.12 -22.36
N GLY A 357 -4.32 37.71 -21.52
CA GLY A 357 -2.95 37.26 -21.31
C GLY A 357 -1.97 37.62 -22.42
N VAL A 358 -2.37 38.47 -23.36
CA VAL A 358 -1.46 38.94 -24.44
C VAL A 358 -0.50 39.99 -23.88
N CYS A 359 0.77 39.80 -24.14
CA CYS A 359 1.75 40.82 -23.80
C CYS A 359 1.64 42.02 -24.77
N THR A 360 1.27 43.17 -24.26
CA THR A 360 0.96 44.36 -25.07
C THR A 360 2.20 45.15 -25.52
N ASN A 361 3.35 44.92 -24.88
CA ASN A 361 4.58 45.64 -25.13
C ASN A 361 5.80 44.77 -25.47
N ARG A 362 5.52 43.55 -26.01
CA ARG A 362 6.54 42.69 -26.61
C ARG A 362 6.17 42.41 -28.08
N ILE A 363 7.00 42.88 -28.95
CA ILE A 363 6.91 42.68 -30.39
C ILE A 363 7.66 41.44 -30.82
#